data_d8f8c50599ef395677d4bae8b5338901
#
_entry.id   d8f8c50599ef395677d4bae8b5338901
#
_cell.length_a   1.000
_cell.length_b   1.000
_cell.length_c   1.000
_cell.angle_alpha   90.00
_cell.angle_beta   90.00
_cell.angle_gamma   90.00
#
_symmetry.space_group_name_H-M   'P 1'
#
loop_
_entity.id
_entity.type
_entity.pdbx_description
1 polymer ?
#
loop_
_entity_poly.entity_id
_entity_poly.type
_entity_poly.pdbx_seq_one_letter_code
_entity_poly.pdbx_strand_id
1 'polypeptide(L)'
;MALAALQTRPSQPWLWLTPTTELPPREVLQGRGLRLSRSAGRFVGDACCAMPFPLPTESLQAIVVQHAVVGGAADFLAECERLLMPGGRLWLFALNPLSPYRFRWARRGPVALRPDRWRLLAQRAGLQCVQTERYLGPIWRTGRGAADIDGAPWRAVYLLEVEKRAAASIGPTPIAMPSRWPQPVTTI
;
A
#
# COMPACT_ATOMS: atom_id res chain seq x y z
N MET A 1 -5.66 7.49 -10.72
CA MET A 1 -4.28 7.36 -10.24
C MET A 1 -3.91 5.90 -9.95
N ALA A 2 -4.46 5.23 -8.93
CA ALA A 2 -4.14 3.82 -8.67
C ALA A 2 -4.41 2.93 -9.89
N LEU A 3 -5.53 3.14 -10.57
CA LEU A 3 -5.88 2.48 -11.82
C LEU A 3 -4.83 2.74 -12.92
N ALA A 4 -4.42 4.00 -13.10
CA ALA A 4 -3.40 4.35 -14.07
C ALA A 4 -2.04 3.69 -13.74
N ALA A 5 -1.68 3.63 -12.46
CA ALA A 5 -0.46 2.96 -12.02
C ALA A 5 -0.48 1.45 -12.26
N LEU A 6 -1.64 0.80 -12.13
CA LEU A 6 -1.80 -0.61 -12.47
C LEU A 6 -1.79 -0.85 -13.99
N GLN A 7 -2.32 0.08 -14.77
CA GLN A 7 -2.34 -0.01 -16.23
C GLN A 7 -0.97 0.16 -16.87
N THR A 8 -0.04 0.88 -16.23
CA THR A 8 1.34 1.05 -16.74
C THR A 8 2.19 -0.22 -16.60
N ARG A 9 1.73 -1.21 -15.81
CA ARG A 9 2.45 -2.48 -15.58
C ARG A 9 1.50 -3.69 -15.69
N PRO A 10 0.93 -3.97 -16.86
CA PRO A 10 -0.21 -4.87 -17.02
C PRO A 10 0.06 -6.35 -16.68
N SER A 11 1.30 -6.79 -16.65
CA SER A 11 1.66 -8.19 -16.39
C SER A 11 1.93 -8.52 -14.92
N GLN A 12 1.87 -7.53 -14.02
CA GLN A 12 2.25 -7.73 -12.63
C GLN A 12 1.05 -8.10 -11.75
N PRO A 13 1.23 -9.01 -10.77
CA PRO A 13 0.14 -9.43 -9.89
C PRO A 13 -0.27 -8.33 -8.93
N TRP A 14 -1.59 -8.16 -8.76
CA TRP A 14 -2.16 -7.11 -7.92
C TRP A 14 -3.32 -7.61 -7.06
N LEU A 15 -3.58 -6.90 -5.96
CA LEU A 15 -4.72 -7.09 -5.07
C LEU A 15 -5.47 -5.77 -4.90
N TRP A 16 -6.79 -5.78 -5.09
CA TRP A 16 -7.65 -4.63 -4.87
C TRP A 16 -8.69 -4.91 -3.78
N LEU A 17 -8.63 -4.13 -2.71
CA LEU A 17 -9.53 -4.23 -1.58
C LEU A 17 -10.48 -3.04 -1.53
N THR A 18 -11.78 -3.31 -1.46
CA THR A 18 -12.84 -2.29 -1.41
C THR A 18 -13.77 -2.53 -0.22
N PRO A 19 -14.45 -1.49 0.31
CA PRO A 19 -15.41 -1.65 1.40
C PRO A 19 -16.79 -2.10 0.93
N THR A 20 -17.04 -2.05 -0.39
CA THR A 20 -18.35 -2.32 -1.00
C THR A 20 -18.30 -3.57 -1.86
N THR A 21 -19.46 -4.21 -2.05
CA THR A 21 -19.61 -5.34 -2.96
C THR A 21 -19.50 -4.96 -4.44
N GLU A 22 -19.58 -3.66 -4.76
CA GLU A 22 -19.30 -3.15 -6.09
C GLU A 22 -17.81 -3.17 -6.36
N LEU A 23 -17.35 -4.24 -6.98
CA LEU A 23 -15.96 -4.40 -7.38
C LEU A 23 -15.68 -3.58 -8.64
N PRO A 24 -14.48 -3.00 -8.78
CA PRO A 24 -14.10 -2.32 -10.02
C PRO A 24 -14.21 -3.27 -11.22
N PRO A 25 -14.64 -2.80 -12.40
CA PRO A 25 -14.76 -3.63 -13.59
C PRO A 25 -13.45 -4.34 -13.91
N ARG A 26 -13.52 -5.62 -14.24
CA ARG A 26 -12.31 -6.44 -14.53
C ARG A 26 -11.62 -6.00 -15.80
N GLU A 27 -12.39 -5.51 -16.75
CA GLU A 27 -11.92 -5.03 -18.07
C GLU A 27 -10.97 -3.83 -17.97
N VAL A 28 -11.05 -3.09 -16.87
CA VAL A 28 -10.20 -1.92 -16.62
C VAL A 28 -8.86 -2.32 -15.99
N LEU A 29 -8.77 -3.54 -15.44
CA LEU A 29 -7.61 -4.03 -14.71
C LEU A 29 -6.95 -5.14 -15.54
N GLN A 30 -5.80 -4.85 -16.11
CA GLN A 30 -5.01 -5.83 -16.85
C GLN A 30 -4.14 -6.67 -15.90
N GLY A 31 -3.80 -7.88 -16.33
CA GLY A 31 -2.90 -8.75 -15.59
C GLY A 31 -3.59 -9.66 -14.57
N ARG A 32 -2.77 -10.39 -13.82
CA ARG A 32 -3.23 -11.32 -12.77
C ARG A 32 -3.54 -10.55 -11.49
N GLY A 33 -4.77 -10.62 -11.00
CA GLY A 33 -5.11 -9.96 -9.75
C GLY A 33 -6.42 -10.43 -9.15
N LEU A 34 -6.61 -10.03 -7.91
CA LEU A 34 -7.79 -10.34 -7.11
C LEU A 34 -8.48 -9.05 -6.70
N ARG A 35 -9.81 -9.03 -6.85
CA ARG A 35 -10.69 -7.98 -6.34
C ARG A 35 -11.49 -8.55 -5.19
N LEU A 36 -11.35 -7.96 -4.04
CA LEU A 36 -12.03 -8.42 -2.84
C LEU A 36 -12.75 -7.25 -2.18
N SER A 37 -13.97 -7.50 -1.74
CA SER A 37 -14.74 -6.59 -0.90
C SER A 37 -14.75 -7.09 0.53
N ARG A 38 -14.77 -6.17 1.48
CA ARG A 38 -14.90 -6.55 2.90
C ARG A 38 -16.37 -6.72 3.26
N SER A 39 -16.72 -7.88 3.79
CA SER A 39 -18.06 -8.19 4.28
C SER A 39 -17.98 -9.01 5.59
N ALA A 40 -18.62 -8.53 6.65
CA ALA A 40 -18.75 -9.25 7.93
C ALA A 40 -17.42 -9.85 8.47
N GLY A 41 -16.32 -9.08 8.39
CA GLY A 41 -15.01 -9.54 8.89
C GLY A 41 -14.22 -10.44 7.94
N ARG A 42 -14.79 -10.78 6.78
CA ARG A 42 -14.14 -11.57 5.72
C ARG A 42 -13.96 -10.75 4.45
N PHE A 43 -13.23 -11.29 3.51
CA PHE A 43 -13.05 -10.71 2.17
C PHE A 43 -13.72 -11.63 1.15
N VAL A 44 -14.56 -11.06 0.29
CA VAL A 44 -15.38 -11.77 -0.69
C VAL A 44 -15.28 -11.08 -2.05
N GLY A 45 -15.21 -11.84 -3.10
CA GLY A 45 -15.10 -11.31 -4.47
C GLY A 45 -14.60 -12.39 -5.42
N ASP A 46 -13.47 -12.16 -6.07
CA ASP A 46 -12.82 -13.16 -6.92
C ASP A 46 -12.39 -14.41 -6.10
N ALA A 47 -12.28 -14.27 -4.78
CA ALA A 47 -12.09 -15.35 -3.81
C ALA A 47 -12.83 -15.03 -2.51
N CYS A 48 -12.96 -16.01 -1.63
CA CYS A 48 -13.49 -15.82 -0.27
C CYS A 48 -12.41 -16.22 0.74
N CYS A 49 -11.97 -15.26 1.57
CA CYS A 49 -10.90 -15.50 2.54
C CYS A 49 -11.03 -14.59 3.78
N ALA A 50 -10.19 -14.84 4.77
CA ALA A 50 -9.96 -13.99 5.94
C ALA A 50 -8.48 -13.62 5.99
N MET A 51 -8.12 -12.70 6.87
CA MET A 51 -6.71 -12.44 7.18
C MET A 51 -6.18 -13.52 8.15
N PRO A 52 -4.93 -13.97 7.97
CA PRO A 52 -4.01 -13.63 6.87
C PRO A 52 -4.51 -14.14 5.51
N PHE A 53 -4.19 -13.43 4.43
CA PHE A 53 -4.60 -13.83 3.09
C PHE A 53 -3.91 -15.13 2.66
N PRO A 54 -4.63 -16.08 2.02
CA PRO A 54 -4.06 -17.33 1.54
C PRO A 54 -3.23 -17.13 0.25
N LEU A 55 -2.31 -16.19 0.30
CA LEU A 55 -1.39 -15.85 -0.79
C LEU A 55 0.04 -16.03 -0.32
N PRO A 56 0.94 -16.47 -1.21
CA PRO A 56 2.36 -16.59 -0.89
C PRO A 56 2.98 -15.26 -0.48
N THR A 57 4.02 -15.33 0.34
CA THR A 57 4.88 -14.18 0.64
C THR A 57 5.50 -13.66 -0.65
N GLU A 58 5.63 -12.33 -0.77
CA GLU A 58 6.26 -11.66 -1.92
C GLU A 58 5.65 -12.06 -3.27
N SER A 59 4.33 -12.19 -3.32
CA SER A 59 3.59 -12.62 -4.51
C SER A 59 2.90 -11.49 -5.27
N LEU A 60 2.85 -10.28 -4.70
CA LEU A 60 2.15 -9.14 -5.28
C LEU A 60 3.09 -7.97 -5.55
N GLN A 61 2.93 -7.34 -6.70
CA GLN A 61 3.63 -6.10 -7.03
C GLN A 61 2.85 -4.85 -6.61
N ALA A 62 1.53 -4.98 -6.52
CA ALA A 62 0.65 -3.86 -6.26
C ALA A 62 -0.50 -4.26 -5.33
N ILE A 63 -0.77 -3.44 -4.33
CA ILE A 63 -1.95 -3.56 -3.47
C ILE A 63 -2.68 -2.21 -3.48
N VAL A 64 -3.97 -2.22 -3.78
CA VAL A 64 -4.84 -1.04 -3.69
C VAL A 64 -5.87 -1.28 -2.61
N VAL A 65 -5.94 -0.38 -1.65
CA VAL A 65 -6.86 -0.45 -0.51
C VAL A 65 -7.74 0.78 -0.49
N GLN A 66 -9.03 0.58 -0.70
CA GLN A 66 -10.03 1.65 -0.64
C GLN A 66 -10.89 1.46 0.61
N HIS A 67 -10.64 2.23 1.66
CA HIS A 67 -11.46 2.25 2.89
C HIS A 67 -11.80 0.87 3.48
N ALA A 68 -11.02 -0.16 3.16
CA ALA A 68 -11.31 -1.55 3.54
C ALA A 68 -10.69 -1.96 4.90
N VAL A 69 -9.90 -1.08 5.53
CA VAL A 69 -9.27 -1.37 6.83
C VAL A 69 -10.25 -1.04 7.95
N VAL A 70 -10.61 -2.05 8.73
CA VAL A 70 -11.48 -1.93 9.91
C VAL A 70 -10.81 -2.63 11.08
N GLY A 71 -10.33 -1.88 12.06
CA GLY A 71 -9.53 -2.41 13.18
C GLY A 71 -8.17 -2.94 12.71
N GLY A 72 -7.30 -3.32 13.62
CA GLY A 72 -6.05 -4.04 13.33
C GLY A 72 -5.17 -3.43 12.22
N ALA A 73 -5.05 -2.09 12.16
CA ALA A 73 -4.31 -1.41 11.08
C ALA A 73 -2.83 -1.83 11.01
N ALA A 74 -2.23 -2.17 12.15
CA ALA A 74 -0.85 -2.65 12.21
C ALA A 74 -0.72 -4.05 11.58
N ASP A 75 -1.60 -4.98 11.95
CA ASP A 75 -1.59 -6.34 11.43
C ASP A 75 -1.90 -6.35 9.94
N PHE A 76 -2.81 -5.46 9.51
CA PHE A 76 -3.13 -5.28 8.09
C PHE A 76 -1.91 -4.81 7.28
N LEU A 77 -1.14 -3.84 7.79
CA LEU A 77 0.06 -3.35 7.10
C LEU A 77 1.19 -4.37 7.12
N ALA A 78 1.34 -5.14 8.20
CA ALA A 78 2.29 -6.25 8.26
C ALA A 78 1.94 -7.33 7.22
N GLU A 79 0.65 -7.62 7.04
CA GLU A 79 0.19 -8.54 6.01
C GLU A 79 0.44 -8.00 4.59
N CYS A 80 0.19 -6.70 4.36
CA CYS A 80 0.52 -6.07 3.08
C CYS A 80 2.03 -6.13 2.79
N GLU A 81 2.86 -5.91 3.80
CA GLU A 81 4.32 -6.03 3.67
C GLU A 81 4.72 -7.46 3.29
N ARG A 82 4.15 -8.47 3.96
CA ARG A 82 4.41 -9.88 3.67
C ARG A 82 4.08 -10.23 2.23
N LEU A 83 2.95 -9.73 1.71
CA LEU A 83 2.47 -10.03 0.36
C LEU A 83 3.23 -9.28 -0.73
N LEU A 84 3.71 -8.08 -0.46
CA LEU A 84 4.42 -7.29 -1.45
C LEU A 84 5.79 -7.86 -1.78
N MET A 85 6.09 -7.91 -3.07
CA MET A 85 7.45 -8.13 -3.58
C MET A 85 8.37 -6.96 -3.19
N PRO A 86 9.68 -7.13 -3.12
CA PRO A 86 10.63 -6.02 -3.04
C PRO A 86 10.39 -5.02 -4.18
N GLY A 87 10.26 -3.72 -3.85
CA GLY A 87 9.87 -2.67 -4.80
C GLY A 87 8.37 -2.64 -5.14
N GLY A 88 7.57 -3.51 -4.53
CA GLY A 88 6.12 -3.49 -4.66
C GLY A 88 5.47 -2.33 -3.92
N ARG A 89 4.30 -1.87 -4.38
CA ARG A 89 3.63 -0.66 -3.89
C ARG A 89 2.24 -0.92 -3.32
N LEU A 90 1.94 -0.22 -2.24
CA LEU A 90 0.62 -0.15 -1.64
C LEU A 90 0.07 1.26 -1.81
N TRP A 91 -1.12 1.39 -2.40
CA TRP A 91 -1.92 2.62 -2.44
C TRP A 91 -3.06 2.51 -1.44
N LEU A 92 -2.95 3.26 -0.37
CA LEU A 92 -3.94 3.29 0.70
C LEU A 92 -4.81 4.55 0.58
N PHE A 93 -6.06 4.37 0.19
CA PHE A 93 -7.09 5.41 0.23
C PHE A 93 -7.78 5.35 1.59
N ALA A 94 -7.52 6.33 2.42
CA ALA A 94 -8.07 6.41 3.77
C ALA A 94 -8.98 7.61 3.95
N LEU A 95 -9.93 7.48 4.87
CA LEU A 95 -10.82 8.58 5.25
C LEU A 95 -10.04 9.64 6.00
N ASN A 96 -10.27 10.89 5.64
CA ASN A 96 -9.67 12.01 6.33
C ASN A 96 -10.40 12.30 7.66
N PRO A 97 -9.76 12.10 8.81
CA PRO A 97 -10.38 12.32 10.11
C PRO A 97 -10.67 13.79 10.39
N LEU A 98 -10.04 14.72 9.68
CA LEU A 98 -10.28 16.16 9.81
C LEU A 98 -11.47 16.61 8.94
N SER A 99 -11.86 15.82 7.96
CA SER A 99 -13.00 16.15 7.12
C SER A 99 -14.33 15.95 7.85
N PRO A 100 -15.31 16.86 7.69
CA PRO A 100 -16.67 16.69 8.21
C PRO A 100 -17.37 15.43 7.67
N TYR A 101 -16.94 14.89 6.55
CA TYR A 101 -17.45 13.62 6.02
C TYR A 101 -17.27 12.44 6.98
N ARG A 102 -16.33 12.52 7.95
CA ARG A 102 -16.14 11.51 9.00
C ARG A 102 -17.42 11.16 9.74
N PHE A 103 -18.30 12.14 9.99
CA PHE A 103 -19.57 11.93 10.71
C PHE A 103 -20.58 11.08 9.91
N ARG A 104 -20.52 11.13 8.57
CA ARG A 104 -21.36 10.29 7.72
C ARG A 104 -20.88 8.84 7.66
N TRP A 105 -19.58 8.61 7.86
CA TRP A 105 -18.97 7.28 7.68
C TRP A 105 -18.56 6.61 8.99
N ALA A 106 -18.56 7.33 10.10
CA ALA A 106 -18.22 6.78 11.42
C ALA A 106 -19.05 5.54 11.79
N ARG A 107 -20.29 5.46 11.31
CA ARG A 107 -21.20 4.32 11.54
C ARG A 107 -20.91 3.10 10.67
N ARG A 108 -20.03 3.21 9.67
CA ARG A 108 -19.75 2.14 8.68
C ARG A 108 -18.46 1.37 8.96
N GLY A 109 -17.75 1.71 10.03
CA GLY A 109 -16.64 0.94 10.55
C GLY A 109 -15.23 1.13 9.93
N PRO A 110 -14.98 1.87 8.82
CA PRO A 110 -13.61 2.04 8.34
C PRO A 110 -12.80 2.89 9.31
N VAL A 111 -11.52 2.53 9.47
CA VAL A 111 -10.59 3.25 10.36
C VAL A 111 -10.21 4.59 9.73
N ALA A 112 -10.56 5.68 10.41
CA ALA A 112 -10.14 7.02 10.06
C ALA A 112 -8.95 7.45 10.92
N LEU A 113 -7.74 7.10 10.50
CA LEU A 113 -6.49 7.53 11.13
C LEU A 113 -5.93 8.74 10.39
N ARG A 114 -5.16 9.57 11.11
CA ARG A 114 -4.38 10.65 10.51
C ARG A 114 -3.24 10.07 9.65
N PRO A 115 -2.81 10.78 8.59
CA PRO A 115 -1.71 10.35 7.73
C PRO A 115 -0.45 9.99 8.52
N ASP A 116 -0.09 10.77 9.54
CA ASP A 116 1.09 10.54 10.37
C ASP A 116 1.05 9.17 11.07
N ARG A 117 -0.14 8.76 11.55
CA ARG A 117 -0.31 7.44 12.19
C ARG A 117 -0.16 6.32 11.18
N TRP A 118 -0.71 6.47 9.98
CA TRP A 118 -0.52 5.50 8.91
C TRP A 118 0.94 5.38 8.49
N ARG A 119 1.66 6.51 8.38
CA ARG A 119 3.10 6.51 8.08
C ARG A 119 3.89 5.76 9.15
N LEU A 120 3.62 6.05 10.43
CA LEU A 120 4.29 5.38 11.54
C LEU A 120 4.03 3.87 11.52
N LEU A 121 2.79 3.44 11.29
CA LEU A 121 2.44 2.03 11.21
C LEU A 121 3.08 1.35 10.00
N ALA A 122 3.11 2.02 8.84
CA ALA A 122 3.77 1.53 7.63
C ALA A 122 5.27 1.34 7.86
N GLN A 123 5.94 2.33 8.48
CA GLN A 123 7.36 2.23 8.82
C GLN A 123 7.66 1.07 9.77
N ARG A 124 6.81 0.87 10.78
CA ARG A 124 6.94 -0.27 11.72
C ARG A 124 6.75 -1.62 11.04
N ALA A 125 5.94 -1.68 9.99
CA ALA A 125 5.76 -2.86 9.15
C ALA A 125 6.85 -3.04 8.08
N GLY A 126 7.89 -2.17 8.02
CA GLY A 126 8.95 -2.27 7.01
C GLY A 126 8.66 -1.59 5.68
N LEU A 127 7.52 -0.87 5.59
CA LEU A 127 7.13 -0.12 4.39
C LEU A 127 7.61 1.34 4.46
N GLN A 128 7.97 1.93 3.32
CA GLN A 128 8.39 3.32 3.22
C GLN A 128 7.40 4.17 2.45
N CYS A 129 7.13 5.37 2.94
CA CYS A 129 6.35 6.34 2.19
C CYS A 129 7.15 6.88 1.01
N VAL A 130 6.57 6.79 -0.19
CA VAL A 130 7.20 7.25 -1.44
C VAL A 130 7.02 8.75 -1.62
N GLN A 131 5.84 9.25 -1.28
CA GLN A 131 5.46 10.66 -1.47
C GLN A 131 4.68 11.20 -0.27
N THR A 132 4.54 12.54 -0.23
CA THR A 132 3.60 13.19 0.66
C THR A 132 2.18 12.76 0.33
N GLU A 133 1.31 12.65 1.33
CA GLU A 133 -0.10 12.30 1.13
C GLU A 133 -0.78 13.28 0.16
N ARG A 134 -1.67 12.74 -0.66
CA ARG A 134 -2.49 13.50 -1.61
C ARG A 134 -3.92 13.47 -1.17
N TYR A 135 -4.50 14.63 -0.97
CA TYR A 135 -5.90 14.77 -0.58
C TYR A 135 -6.83 14.73 -1.79
N LEU A 136 -7.87 13.92 -1.73
CA LEU A 136 -8.75 13.57 -2.84
C LEU A 136 -10.22 13.64 -2.42
N GLY A 137 -11.09 13.60 -3.43
CA GLY A 137 -12.54 13.57 -3.23
C GLY A 137 -13.14 14.94 -2.99
N PRO A 138 -14.44 14.99 -2.68
CA PRO A 138 -15.16 16.25 -2.51
C PRO A 138 -14.65 17.01 -1.30
N ILE A 139 -14.65 18.35 -1.46
CA ILE A 139 -14.41 19.28 -0.36
C ILE A 139 -15.74 19.55 0.33
N TRP A 140 -15.77 19.53 1.66
CA TRP A 140 -16.93 19.96 2.41
C TRP A 140 -17.09 21.47 2.24
N ARG A 141 -18.21 21.90 1.61
CA ARG A 141 -18.54 23.31 1.42
C ARG A 141 -19.82 23.65 2.17
N THR A 142 -19.80 24.71 2.94
CA THR A 142 -20.98 25.25 3.64
C THR A 142 -21.68 26.38 2.86
N GLY A 143 -21.19 26.74 1.65
CA GLY A 143 -21.76 27.83 0.84
C GLY A 143 -21.30 27.82 -0.62
N ARG A 144 -22.10 28.45 -1.48
CA ARG A 144 -21.74 28.76 -2.87
C ARG A 144 -20.71 29.89 -2.87
N GLY A 145 -19.48 29.64 -3.26
CA GLY A 145 -18.51 30.72 -3.49
C GLY A 145 -17.09 30.54 -2.92
N ALA A 146 -16.74 29.40 -2.35
CA ALA A 146 -15.33 29.18 -1.99
C ALA A 146 -14.52 28.92 -3.26
N ALA A 147 -13.61 29.86 -3.58
CA ALA A 147 -12.56 29.67 -4.56
C ALA A 147 -11.81 28.35 -4.32
N ASP A 148 -11.18 27.86 -5.36
CA ASP A 148 -10.38 26.64 -5.38
C ASP A 148 -9.20 26.77 -4.39
N ILE A 149 -9.53 26.75 -3.11
CA ILE A 149 -8.52 26.60 -2.06
C ILE A 149 -8.02 25.17 -2.22
N ASP A 150 -6.75 25.03 -2.44
CA ASP A 150 -6.02 23.76 -2.36
C ASP A 150 -6.14 23.19 -0.94
N GLY A 151 -7.39 22.99 -0.55
CA GLY A 151 -7.87 22.75 0.80
C GLY A 151 -7.68 21.32 1.22
N ALA A 152 -6.42 20.91 1.22
CA ALA A 152 -5.99 19.59 1.59
C ALA A 152 -6.72 19.03 2.83
N PRO A 153 -6.82 19.73 3.98
CA PRO A 153 -7.39 19.13 5.19
C PRO A 153 -8.92 18.93 5.16
N TRP A 154 -9.64 19.58 4.24
CA TRP A 154 -11.12 19.51 4.17
C TRP A 154 -11.65 18.48 3.16
N ARG A 155 -10.76 17.83 2.40
CA ARG A 155 -11.13 16.78 1.46
C ARG A 155 -11.51 15.50 2.20
N ALA A 156 -12.43 14.74 1.61
CA ALA A 156 -13.02 13.55 2.24
C ALA A 156 -12.00 12.43 2.47
N VAL A 157 -11.04 12.30 1.59
CA VAL A 157 -10.11 11.16 1.49
C VAL A 157 -8.69 11.67 1.28
N TYR A 158 -7.73 10.91 1.70
CA TYR A 158 -6.34 11.06 1.26
C TYR A 158 -5.78 9.73 0.76
N LEU A 159 -4.80 9.83 -0.11
CA LEU A 159 -4.01 8.73 -0.64
C LEU A 159 -2.63 8.76 0.01
N LEU A 160 -2.24 7.63 0.57
CA LEU A 160 -0.88 7.35 1.00
C LEU A 160 -0.29 6.28 0.07
N GLU A 161 0.87 6.58 -0.50
CA GLU A 161 1.64 5.64 -1.32
C GLU A 161 2.85 5.18 -0.53
N VAL A 162 2.95 3.86 -0.34
CA VAL A 162 4.08 3.23 0.36
C VAL A 162 4.66 2.11 -0.50
N GLU A 163 5.94 1.84 -0.32
CA GLU A 163 6.70 0.86 -1.08
C GLU A 163 7.45 -0.07 -0.12
N LYS A 164 7.48 -1.37 -0.43
CA LYS A 164 8.37 -2.32 0.24
C LYS A 164 9.78 -2.11 -0.29
N ARG A 165 10.74 -1.88 0.61
CA ARG A 165 12.14 -1.74 0.21
C ARG A 165 12.63 -3.02 -0.48
N ALA A 166 13.28 -2.85 -1.62
CA ALA A 166 14.14 -3.90 -2.13
C ALA A 166 15.33 -4.08 -1.15
N ALA A 167 15.54 -5.29 -0.66
CA ALA A 167 16.77 -5.58 0.04
C ALA A 167 17.92 -5.29 -0.92
N ALA A 168 18.86 -4.43 -0.52
CA ALA A 168 20.06 -4.22 -1.30
C ALA A 168 20.77 -5.59 -1.39
N SER A 169 20.94 -6.10 -2.61
CA SER A 169 21.77 -7.26 -2.83
C SER A 169 23.21 -6.84 -2.50
N ILE A 170 23.65 -7.14 -1.29
CA ILE A 170 25.07 -7.00 -0.94
C ILE A 170 25.74 -8.16 -1.67
N GLY A 171 26.24 -7.89 -2.88
CA GLY A 171 27.11 -8.82 -3.57
C GLY A 171 28.34 -9.14 -2.70
N PRO A 172 28.92 -10.33 -2.83
CA PRO A 172 30.14 -10.64 -2.10
C PRO A 172 31.20 -9.58 -2.42
N THR A 173 31.65 -8.88 -1.38
CA THR A 173 32.76 -7.95 -1.53
C THR A 173 33.98 -8.75 -1.98
N PRO A 174 34.58 -8.45 -3.15
CA PRO A 174 35.77 -9.18 -3.57
C PRO A 174 36.85 -8.96 -2.51
N ILE A 175 37.26 -10.04 -1.85
CA ILE A 175 38.41 -10.02 -0.96
C ILE A 175 39.61 -9.78 -1.86
N ALA A 176 40.27 -8.63 -1.72
CA ALA A 176 41.54 -8.38 -2.37
C ALA A 176 42.54 -9.41 -1.92
N MET A 177 42.84 -10.39 -2.75
CA MET A 177 43.95 -11.31 -2.46
C MET A 177 45.22 -10.51 -2.47
N PRO A 178 46.08 -10.68 -1.44
CA PRO A 178 47.41 -10.07 -1.46
C PRO A 178 48.18 -10.58 -2.69
N SER A 179 48.66 -9.66 -3.51
CA SER A 179 49.31 -9.96 -4.81
C SER A 179 50.67 -10.65 -4.73
N ARG A 180 51.10 -11.04 -3.53
CA ARG A 180 52.34 -11.78 -3.31
C ARG A 180 52.16 -12.88 -2.25
N TRP A 181 52.20 -14.12 -2.69
CA TRP A 181 52.58 -15.23 -1.81
C TRP A 181 54.07 -15.11 -1.51
N PRO A 182 54.49 -15.32 -0.25
CA PRO A 182 55.91 -15.43 0.05
C PRO A 182 56.49 -16.61 -0.73
N GLN A 183 57.50 -16.33 -1.55
CA GLN A 183 58.25 -17.37 -2.27
C GLN A 183 58.97 -18.24 -1.24
N PRO A 184 59.01 -19.57 -1.40
CA PRO A 184 59.76 -20.43 -0.53
C PRO A 184 61.25 -20.09 -0.61
N VAL A 185 61.89 -19.83 0.52
CA VAL A 185 63.34 -19.59 0.61
C VAL A 185 64.02 -20.93 0.38
N THR A 186 64.67 -21.08 -0.77
CA THR A 186 65.54 -22.23 -1.02
C THR A 186 66.86 -21.97 -0.29
N THR A 187 67.07 -22.68 0.82
CA THR A 187 68.38 -22.70 1.49
C THR A 187 69.23 -23.72 0.78
N ILE A 188 70.40 -23.30 0.28
CA ILE A 188 71.49 -24.15 -0.25
C ILE A 188 72.37 -24.61 0.90
#